data_28fc9b88cb476a6aa5fdf523526e82b5
#
_entry.id   28fc9b88cb476a6aa5fdf523526e82b5
#
_cell.length_a   1.000
_cell.length_b   1.000
_cell.length_c   1.000
_cell.angle_alpha   90.00
_cell.angle_beta   90.00
_cell.angle_gamma   90.00
#
_symmetry.space_group_name_H-M   'P 1'
#
loop_
_entity.id
_entity.type
_entity.pdbx_description
1 polymer ?
#
loop_
_entity_poly.entity_id
_entity_poly.type
_entity_poly.pdbx_seq_one_letter_code
_entity_poly.pdbx_strand_id
1 'polypeptide(L)'
;MQMKKLLIVSSTKNSNYELSKDIESFFSNKNDISCSLVSLEEFNLPLYTPTLEEEFKNNNTFPVDIDKIKELLVSSNALIWCSPEYNGGISPIVTNSIAWISRATNDWKDGFKDKLSLICTSSGGNGLNFIAGFKSQLGYLGANVMDKSIVKTNKKELIEKEFNEILDEFYSKISNYS
;
A
#
# COMPACT_ATOMS: atom_id res chain seq x y z
N MET A 1 -14.26 11.63 18.41
CA MET A 1 -13.17 11.66 17.40
C MET A 1 -13.64 10.87 16.19
N GLN A 2 -13.45 11.35 14.98
CA GLN A 2 -13.84 10.58 13.78
C GLN A 2 -12.86 9.43 13.59
N MET A 3 -13.38 8.22 13.40
CA MET A 3 -12.58 7.00 13.15
C MET A 3 -11.75 7.17 11.87
N LYS A 4 -10.43 6.96 11.95
CA LYS A 4 -9.53 7.03 10.78
C LYS A 4 -9.50 5.68 10.07
N LYS A 5 -9.52 5.70 8.75
CA LYS A 5 -9.47 4.49 7.91
C LYS A 5 -8.03 4.19 7.52
N LEU A 6 -7.54 3.05 7.94
CA LEU A 6 -6.24 2.51 7.56
C LEU A 6 -6.44 1.36 6.55
N LEU A 7 -5.80 1.45 5.39
CA LEU A 7 -5.75 0.36 4.43
C LEU A 7 -4.36 -0.26 4.42
N ILE A 8 -4.30 -1.56 4.67
CA ILE A 8 -3.11 -2.39 4.49
C ILE A 8 -3.23 -3.10 3.15
N VAL A 9 -2.27 -2.89 2.26
CA VAL A 9 -2.22 -3.48 0.93
C VAL A 9 -1.06 -4.47 0.86
N SER A 10 -1.37 -5.75 0.80
CA SER A 10 -0.38 -6.77 0.46
C SER A 10 -0.34 -6.98 -1.05
N SER A 11 0.86 -7.00 -1.64
CA SER A 11 0.99 -7.27 -3.08
C SER A 11 0.67 -8.72 -3.43
N THR A 12 0.93 -9.66 -2.52
CA THR A 12 0.80 -11.12 -2.74
C THR A 12 0.22 -11.82 -1.53
N LYS A 13 -0.27 -13.06 -1.71
CA LYS A 13 -0.84 -13.91 -0.63
C LYS A 13 0.18 -14.84 0.04
N ASN A 14 1.44 -14.41 0.15
CA ASN A 14 2.52 -15.19 0.76
C ASN A 14 3.13 -14.45 1.97
N SER A 15 4.44 -14.49 2.17
CA SER A 15 5.12 -13.91 3.34
C SER A 15 4.81 -12.43 3.59
N ASN A 16 4.47 -11.65 2.57
CA ASN A 16 4.04 -10.26 2.74
C ASN A 16 2.60 -10.17 3.27
N TYR A 17 1.75 -11.12 2.93
CA TYR A 17 0.40 -11.21 3.51
C TYR A 17 0.45 -11.61 4.99
N GLU A 18 1.34 -12.54 5.37
CA GLU A 18 1.57 -12.87 6.79
C GLU A 18 2.06 -11.64 7.56
N LEU A 19 3.05 -10.90 7.02
CA LEU A 19 3.49 -9.64 7.61
C LEU A 19 2.34 -8.62 7.72
N SER A 20 1.46 -8.56 6.74
CA SER A 20 0.29 -7.68 6.76
C SER A 20 -0.71 -8.06 7.84
N LYS A 21 -0.91 -9.36 8.12
CA LYS A 21 -1.76 -9.83 9.23
C LYS A 21 -1.17 -9.48 10.60
N ASP A 22 0.16 -9.58 10.76
CA ASP A 22 0.83 -9.17 11.99
C ASP A 22 0.59 -7.67 12.25
N ILE A 23 0.68 -6.85 11.20
CA ILE A 23 0.39 -5.40 11.25
C ILE A 23 -1.09 -5.15 11.56
N GLU A 24 -2.02 -5.84 10.89
CA GLU A 24 -3.46 -5.73 11.15
C GLU A 24 -3.79 -6.06 12.60
N SER A 25 -3.17 -7.12 13.15
CA SER A 25 -3.33 -7.51 14.56
C SER A 25 -2.90 -6.41 15.52
N PHE A 26 -1.82 -5.68 15.24
CA PHE A 26 -1.41 -4.52 16.03
C PHE A 26 -2.49 -3.43 16.06
N PHE A 27 -3.13 -3.14 14.92
CA PHE A 27 -4.16 -2.11 14.83
C PHE A 27 -5.54 -2.56 15.32
N SER A 28 -5.81 -3.85 15.45
CA SER A 28 -7.11 -4.39 15.91
C SER A 28 -7.52 -3.91 17.30
N ASN A 29 -6.55 -3.53 18.14
CA ASN A 29 -6.78 -3.02 19.48
C ASN A 29 -6.84 -1.48 19.58
N LYS A 30 -6.82 -0.77 18.45
CA LYS A 30 -6.88 0.70 18.40
C LYS A 30 -8.31 1.14 18.06
N ASN A 31 -9.05 1.65 19.05
CA ASN A 31 -10.47 1.96 18.93
C ASN A 31 -10.80 3.13 17.97
N ASP A 32 -9.81 3.95 17.62
CA ASP A 32 -9.93 5.10 16.74
C ASP A 32 -9.49 4.82 15.30
N ILE A 33 -9.06 3.59 15.00
CA ILE A 33 -8.64 3.12 13.67
C ILE A 33 -9.59 2.05 13.15
N SER A 34 -10.13 2.27 11.96
CA SER A 34 -10.79 1.24 11.16
C SER A 34 -9.77 0.65 10.20
N CYS A 35 -9.22 -0.52 10.52
CA CYS A 35 -8.21 -1.19 9.72
C CYS A 35 -8.86 -2.16 8.73
N SER A 36 -8.38 -2.17 7.50
CA SER A 36 -8.75 -3.14 6.46
C SER A 36 -7.51 -3.67 5.78
N LEU A 37 -7.47 -4.98 5.55
CA LEU A 37 -6.39 -5.67 4.83
C LEU A 37 -6.92 -6.23 3.50
N VAL A 38 -6.19 -5.97 2.41
CA VAL A 38 -6.46 -6.57 1.10
C VAL A 38 -5.18 -7.11 0.48
N SER A 39 -5.33 -8.11 -0.38
CA SER A 39 -4.26 -8.55 -1.28
C SER A 39 -4.55 -8.11 -2.70
N LEU A 40 -3.55 -7.57 -3.41
CA LEU A 40 -3.72 -7.20 -4.82
C LEU A 40 -4.04 -8.42 -5.71
N GLU A 41 -3.69 -9.64 -5.27
CA GLU A 41 -4.07 -10.89 -5.98
C GLU A 41 -5.58 -11.20 -5.91
N GLU A 42 -6.36 -10.46 -5.12
CA GLU A 42 -7.82 -10.61 -5.05
C GLU A 42 -8.54 -9.80 -6.14
N PHE A 43 -7.81 -8.91 -6.83
CA PHE A 43 -8.35 -8.04 -7.86
C PHE A 43 -7.89 -8.50 -9.24
N ASN A 44 -8.82 -8.74 -10.13
CA ASN A 44 -8.53 -9.08 -11.52
C ASN A 44 -8.20 -7.78 -12.31
N LEU A 45 -6.97 -7.28 -12.12
CA LEU A 45 -6.49 -6.09 -12.81
C LEU A 45 -5.77 -6.51 -14.11
N PRO A 46 -6.30 -6.17 -15.29
CA PRO A 46 -5.60 -6.45 -16.53
C PRO A 46 -4.25 -5.73 -16.58
N LEU A 47 -3.31 -6.21 -17.37
CA LEU A 47 -2.07 -5.46 -17.58
C LEU A 47 -2.41 -4.11 -18.20
N TYR A 48 -1.95 -3.04 -17.55
CA TYR A 48 -2.20 -1.69 -18.01
C TYR A 48 -1.55 -1.44 -19.37
N THR A 49 -2.35 -0.93 -20.30
CA THR A 49 -1.90 -0.35 -21.55
C THR A 49 -2.71 0.92 -21.86
N PRO A 50 -2.11 1.94 -22.54
CA PRO A 50 -2.86 3.12 -22.97
C PRO A 50 -4.08 2.79 -23.85
N THR A 51 -3.97 1.78 -24.70
CA THR A 51 -5.09 1.33 -25.56
C THR A 51 -6.27 0.83 -24.74
N LEU A 52 -6.00 0.02 -23.72
CA LEU A 52 -7.04 -0.52 -22.84
C LEU A 52 -7.65 0.58 -21.95
N GLU A 53 -6.85 1.53 -21.51
CA GLU A 53 -7.34 2.72 -20.80
C GLU A 53 -8.32 3.52 -21.66
N GLU A 54 -7.95 3.76 -22.93
CA GLU A 54 -8.79 4.48 -23.87
C GLU A 54 -10.12 3.75 -24.14
N GLU A 55 -10.08 2.43 -24.28
CA GLU A 55 -11.28 1.59 -24.45
C GLU A 55 -12.22 1.74 -23.26
N PHE A 56 -11.71 1.65 -22.03
CA PHE A 56 -12.54 1.78 -20.82
C PHE A 56 -13.12 3.21 -20.67
N LYS A 57 -12.36 4.23 -21.01
CA LYS A 57 -12.83 5.62 -21.00
C LYS A 57 -13.91 5.88 -22.04
N ASN A 58 -13.73 5.38 -23.26
CA ASN A 58 -14.72 5.53 -24.33
C ASN A 58 -16.04 4.82 -24.02
N ASN A 59 -15.97 3.70 -23.33
CA ASN A 59 -17.15 2.96 -22.85
C ASN A 59 -17.71 3.49 -21.53
N ASN A 60 -17.06 4.50 -20.94
CA ASN A 60 -17.36 5.06 -19.62
C ASN A 60 -17.51 3.97 -18.53
N THR A 61 -16.69 2.94 -18.59
CA THR A 61 -16.78 1.78 -17.71
C THR A 61 -15.39 1.20 -17.44
N PHE A 62 -14.92 1.30 -16.20
CA PHE A 62 -13.76 0.55 -15.73
C PHE A 62 -14.20 -0.82 -15.21
N PRO A 63 -13.35 -1.87 -15.30
CA PRO A 63 -13.58 -3.13 -14.61
C PRO A 63 -13.86 -2.94 -13.12
N VAL A 64 -14.83 -3.70 -12.60
CA VAL A 64 -15.31 -3.57 -11.22
C VAL A 64 -14.20 -3.66 -10.17
N ASP A 65 -13.15 -4.45 -10.43
CA ASP A 65 -12.04 -4.61 -9.48
C ASP A 65 -11.08 -3.40 -9.50
N ILE A 66 -10.99 -2.68 -10.61
CA ILE A 66 -10.27 -1.38 -10.66
C ILE A 66 -11.04 -0.35 -9.80
N ASP A 67 -12.35 -0.29 -9.94
CA ASP A 67 -13.18 0.61 -9.13
C ASP A 67 -13.12 0.27 -7.64
N LYS A 68 -13.19 -0.99 -7.27
CA LYS A 68 -13.07 -1.42 -5.88
C LYS A 68 -11.76 -1.01 -5.23
N ILE A 69 -10.62 -1.33 -5.86
CA ILE A 69 -9.31 -0.99 -5.28
C ILE A 69 -9.08 0.53 -5.25
N LYS A 70 -9.53 1.26 -6.26
CA LYS A 70 -9.54 2.72 -6.30
C LYS A 70 -10.32 3.29 -5.10
N GLU A 71 -11.55 2.83 -4.86
CA GLU A 71 -12.40 3.32 -3.78
C GLU A 71 -11.78 3.05 -2.40
N LEU A 72 -11.17 1.88 -2.20
CA LEU A 72 -10.47 1.55 -0.98
C LEU A 72 -9.31 2.54 -0.71
N LEU A 73 -8.48 2.82 -1.72
CA LEU A 73 -7.39 3.78 -1.55
C LEU A 73 -7.90 5.20 -1.34
N VAL A 74 -8.83 5.67 -2.19
CA VAL A 74 -9.36 7.04 -2.10
C VAL A 74 -10.02 7.31 -0.75
N SER A 75 -10.81 6.35 -0.23
CA SER A 75 -11.52 6.51 1.04
C SER A 75 -10.65 6.36 2.28
N SER A 76 -9.40 5.91 2.15
CA SER A 76 -8.48 5.69 3.28
C SER A 76 -7.77 6.98 3.68
N ASN A 77 -7.49 7.13 4.98
CA ASN A 77 -6.70 8.25 5.53
C ASN A 77 -5.20 7.94 5.53
N ALA A 78 -4.84 6.67 5.65
CA ALA A 78 -3.46 6.21 5.69
C ALA A 78 -3.32 4.85 5.00
N LEU A 79 -2.11 4.54 4.53
CA LEU A 79 -1.80 3.35 3.75
C LEU A 79 -0.58 2.62 4.32
N ILE A 80 -0.63 1.30 4.40
CA ILE A 80 0.54 0.46 4.64
C ILE A 80 0.68 -0.49 3.45
N TRP A 81 1.87 -0.52 2.85
CA TRP A 81 2.17 -1.32 1.68
C TRP A 81 3.15 -2.43 2.03
N CYS A 82 2.75 -3.68 1.82
CA CYS A 82 3.57 -4.86 2.04
C CYS A 82 3.86 -5.54 0.71
N SER A 83 5.12 -5.53 0.26
CA SER A 83 5.50 -6.10 -1.04
C SER A 83 6.92 -6.66 -1.02
N PRO A 84 7.18 -7.78 -1.71
CA PRO A 84 8.55 -8.25 -1.89
C PRO A 84 9.33 -7.36 -2.86
N GLU A 85 10.65 -7.45 -2.77
CA GLU A 85 11.54 -6.99 -3.83
C GLU A 85 11.64 -8.10 -4.90
N TYR A 86 11.29 -7.78 -6.14
CA TYR A 86 11.49 -8.67 -7.27
C TYR A 86 12.53 -8.09 -8.25
N ASN A 87 13.58 -8.86 -8.52
CA ASN A 87 14.65 -8.45 -9.44
C ASN A 87 15.23 -7.06 -9.14
N GLY A 88 15.38 -6.73 -7.85
CA GLY A 88 15.89 -5.44 -7.41
C GLY A 88 14.94 -4.25 -7.61
N GLY A 89 13.64 -4.50 -7.67
CA GLY A 89 12.65 -3.44 -7.90
C GLY A 89 11.29 -3.70 -7.28
N ILE A 90 10.35 -2.85 -7.64
CA ILE A 90 8.96 -2.91 -7.20
C ILE A 90 8.26 -4.07 -7.92
N SER A 91 7.44 -4.82 -7.19
CA SER A 91 6.65 -5.92 -7.74
C SER A 91 5.73 -5.44 -8.88
N PRO A 92 5.66 -6.18 -10.02
CA PRO A 92 4.83 -5.78 -11.17
C PRO A 92 3.35 -5.57 -10.84
N ILE A 93 2.79 -6.35 -9.92
CA ILE A 93 1.39 -6.20 -9.51
C ILE A 93 1.14 -4.86 -8.80
N VAL A 94 2.12 -4.35 -8.05
CA VAL A 94 2.03 -3.03 -7.39
C VAL A 94 2.06 -1.92 -8.43
N THR A 95 3.01 -1.95 -9.36
CA THR A 95 3.10 -0.92 -10.40
C THR A 95 1.90 -0.93 -11.33
N ASN A 96 1.38 -2.12 -11.66
CA ASN A 96 0.16 -2.27 -12.47
C ASN A 96 -1.08 -1.70 -11.75
N SER A 97 -1.24 -2.00 -10.46
CA SER A 97 -2.38 -1.48 -9.68
C SER A 97 -2.32 0.05 -9.56
N ILE A 98 -1.14 0.63 -9.30
CA ILE A 98 -0.96 2.09 -9.24
C ILE A 98 -1.30 2.74 -10.59
N ALA A 99 -0.88 2.13 -11.70
CA ALA A 99 -1.22 2.63 -13.03
C ALA A 99 -2.74 2.71 -13.21
N TRP A 100 -3.49 1.66 -12.88
CA TRP A 100 -4.95 1.67 -12.99
C TRP A 100 -5.62 2.65 -12.02
N ILE A 101 -5.21 2.67 -10.75
CA ILE A 101 -5.78 3.56 -9.74
C ILE A 101 -5.65 5.02 -10.19
N SER A 102 -4.47 5.43 -10.63
CA SER A 102 -4.22 6.80 -11.07
C SER A 102 -4.98 7.18 -12.35
N ARG A 103 -5.41 6.21 -13.17
CA ARG A 103 -6.20 6.48 -14.38
C ARG A 103 -7.72 6.44 -14.13
N ALA A 104 -8.14 5.75 -13.08
CA ALA A 104 -9.55 5.61 -12.71
C ALA A 104 -10.03 6.70 -11.73
N THR A 105 -9.14 7.56 -11.23
CA THR A 105 -9.45 8.70 -10.35
C THR A 105 -9.59 9.99 -11.15
N ASN A 106 -10.28 10.99 -10.57
CA ASN A 106 -10.45 12.31 -11.19
C ASN A 106 -9.13 13.08 -11.23
N ASP A 107 -8.43 13.17 -10.10
CA ASP A 107 -7.02 13.57 -10.05
C ASP A 107 -6.19 12.29 -9.87
N TRP A 108 -5.20 12.09 -10.72
CA TRP A 108 -4.33 10.92 -10.72
C TRP A 108 -3.60 10.65 -9.40
N LYS A 109 -3.61 11.61 -8.49
CA LYS A 109 -3.05 11.52 -7.14
C LYS A 109 -4.06 11.17 -6.05
N ASP A 110 -5.36 11.17 -6.31
CA ASP A 110 -6.41 11.05 -5.28
C ASP A 110 -6.26 9.83 -4.36
N GLY A 111 -5.74 8.73 -4.89
CA GLY A 111 -5.49 7.52 -4.11
C GLY A 111 -4.32 7.63 -3.13
N PHE A 112 -3.44 8.66 -3.25
CA PHE A 112 -2.14 8.69 -2.59
C PHE A 112 -1.83 10.02 -1.90
N LYS A 113 -2.21 11.15 -2.54
CA LYS A 113 -1.86 12.50 -2.12
C LYS A 113 -2.28 12.76 -0.67
N ASP A 114 -1.35 13.37 0.07
CA ASP A 114 -1.52 13.78 1.47
C ASP A 114 -1.78 12.62 2.44
N LYS A 115 -1.69 11.35 2.01
CA LYS A 115 -1.87 10.18 2.87
C LYS A 115 -0.55 9.76 3.51
N LEU A 116 -0.58 9.54 4.82
CA LEU A 116 0.53 8.91 5.52
C LEU A 116 0.71 7.48 4.98
N SER A 117 1.92 7.14 4.58
CA SER A 117 2.23 5.84 3.97
C SER A 117 3.44 5.17 4.64
N LEU A 118 3.31 3.90 5.02
CA LEU A 118 4.38 3.06 5.52
C LEU A 118 4.70 1.97 4.49
N ILE A 119 5.99 1.75 4.23
CA ILE A 119 6.46 0.70 3.32
C ILE A 119 7.03 -0.45 4.14
N CYS A 120 6.54 -1.65 3.85
CA CYS A 120 6.94 -2.89 4.51
C CYS A 120 7.36 -3.92 3.46
N THR A 121 8.33 -4.75 3.79
CA THR A 121 8.76 -5.84 2.90
C THR A 121 9.12 -7.09 3.66
N SER A 122 8.69 -8.23 3.13
CA SER A 122 9.23 -9.55 3.43
C SER A 122 9.85 -10.10 2.15
N SER A 123 11.18 -10.17 2.10
CA SER A 123 11.95 -10.48 0.89
C SER A 123 13.08 -11.47 1.15
N GLY A 124 13.46 -12.24 0.15
CA GLY A 124 14.63 -13.13 0.22
C GLY A 124 15.96 -12.35 0.26
N GLY A 125 16.03 -11.18 -0.37
CA GLY A 125 17.14 -10.25 -0.36
C GLY A 125 17.03 -9.22 0.77
N ASN A 126 17.72 -8.05 0.61
CA ASN A 126 17.71 -6.99 1.61
C ASN A 126 16.49 -6.04 1.51
N GLY A 127 15.74 -6.07 0.42
CA GLY A 127 14.54 -5.25 0.20
C GLY A 127 14.79 -3.75 -0.03
N LEU A 128 16.05 -3.32 -0.05
CA LEU A 128 16.39 -1.89 -0.04
C LEU A 128 16.06 -1.18 -1.36
N ASN A 129 16.21 -1.86 -2.49
CA ASN A 129 15.89 -1.28 -3.80
C ASN A 129 14.38 -1.11 -3.96
N PHE A 130 13.58 -2.08 -3.48
CA PHE A 130 12.14 -1.93 -3.43
C PHE A 130 11.75 -0.71 -2.59
N ILE A 131 12.26 -0.61 -1.36
CA ILE A 131 11.92 0.48 -0.44
C ILE A 131 12.28 1.83 -1.06
N ALA A 132 13.50 1.99 -1.58
CA ALA A 132 13.97 3.24 -2.15
C ALA A 132 13.15 3.63 -3.40
N GLY A 133 12.93 2.69 -4.32
CA GLY A 133 12.15 2.91 -5.54
C GLY A 133 10.69 3.23 -5.23
N PHE A 134 10.09 2.50 -4.30
CA PHE A 134 8.68 2.69 -3.96
C PHE A 134 8.46 3.97 -3.15
N LYS A 135 9.39 4.33 -2.26
CA LYS A 135 9.38 5.62 -1.56
C LYS A 135 9.41 6.79 -2.55
N SER A 136 10.27 6.71 -3.57
CA SER A 136 10.32 7.70 -4.64
C SER A 136 9.01 7.78 -5.43
N GLN A 137 8.40 6.65 -5.79
CA GLN A 137 7.14 6.59 -6.53
C GLN A 137 5.98 7.16 -5.70
N LEU A 138 5.82 6.74 -4.44
CA LEU A 138 4.78 7.26 -3.56
C LEU A 138 4.93 8.75 -3.29
N GLY A 139 6.17 9.22 -3.10
CA GLY A 139 6.47 10.66 -2.97
C GLY A 139 6.08 11.46 -4.21
N TYR A 140 6.34 10.93 -5.41
CA TYR A 140 5.89 11.55 -6.67
C TYR A 140 4.36 11.63 -6.77
N LEU A 141 3.66 10.63 -6.24
CA LEU A 141 2.20 10.61 -6.13
C LEU A 141 1.65 11.51 -5.01
N GLY A 142 2.52 12.16 -4.25
CA GLY A 142 2.16 13.12 -3.20
C GLY A 142 1.87 12.49 -1.85
N ALA A 143 2.24 11.23 -1.63
CA ALA A 143 2.09 10.59 -0.33
C ALA A 143 3.14 11.10 0.68
N ASN A 144 2.76 11.14 1.96
CA ASN A 144 3.66 11.42 3.09
C ASN A 144 4.27 10.10 3.57
N VAL A 145 5.41 9.72 3.00
CA VAL A 145 6.03 8.43 3.28
C VAL A 145 6.87 8.49 4.55
N MET A 146 6.67 7.52 5.46
CA MET A 146 7.50 7.36 6.66
C MET A 146 8.98 7.20 6.31
N ASP A 147 9.85 7.73 7.17
CA ASP A 147 11.30 7.57 7.00
C ASP A 147 11.72 6.12 7.26
N LYS A 148 11.19 5.52 8.31
CA LYS A 148 11.41 4.12 8.66
C LYS A 148 10.51 3.20 7.84
N SER A 149 11.00 1.99 7.58
CA SER A 149 10.27 0.91 6.91
C SER A 149 10.39 -0.38 7.71
N ILE A 150 9.40 -1.27 7.62
CA ILE A 150 9.50 -2.59 8.22
C ILE A 150 10.13 -3.55 7.21
N VAL A 151 11.26 -4.15 7.59
CA VAL A 151 12.05 -5.04 6.72
C VAL A 151 12.26 -6.39 7.40
N LYS A 152 11.66 -7.42 6.81
CA LYS A 152 11.89 -8.83 7.15
C LYS A 152 12.59 -9.51 5.99
N THR A 153 13.69 -10.20 6.26
CA THR A 153 14.44 -10.92 5.21
C THR A 153 14.88 -12.29 5.72
N ASN A 154 15.35 -13.15 4.81
CA ASN A 154 15.92 -14.45 5.20
C ASN A 154 17.16 -14.33 6.09
N LYS A 155 17.81 -13.17 6.11
CA LYS A 155 19.03 -12.90 6.90
C LYS A 155 18.79 -12.01 8.13
N LYS A 156 17.67 -11.27 8.14
CA LYS A 156 17.30 -10.38 9.24
C LYS A 156 15.87 -10.70 9.65
N GLU A 157 15.73 -11.37 10.77
CA GLU A 157 14.44 -11.55 11.41
C GLU A 157 13.88 -10.20 11.86
N LEU A 158 12.57 -10.11 11.90
CA LEU A 158 11.89 -8.92 12.41
C LEU A 158 12.03 -8.91 13.94
N ILE A 159 12.70 -7.88 14.45
CA ILE A 159 12.83 -7.68 15.89
C ILE A 159 11.51 -7.06 16.38
N GLU A 160 10.80 -7.76 17.27
CA GLU A 160 9.48 -7.35 17.78
C GLU A 160 9.49 -5.92 18.33
N LYS A 161 10.54 -5.53 19.05
CA LYS A 161 10.67 -4.18 19.57
C LYS A 161 10.73 -3.13 18.43
N GLU A 162 11.55 -3.34 17.41
CA GLU A 162 11.67 -2.43 16.25
C GLU A 162 10.34 -2.36 15.48
N PHE A 163 9.67 -3.49 15.32
CA PHE A 163 8.37 -3.58 14.67
C PHE A 163 7.32 -2.73 15.40
N ASN A 164 7.19 -2.91 16.71
CA ASN A 164 6.22 -2.16 17.51
C ASN A 164 6.54 -0.67 17.56
N GLU A 165 7.81 -0.28 17.70
CA GLU A 165 8.23 1.14 17.67
C GLU A 165 7.85 1.84 16.36
N ILE A 166 8.01 1.18 15.21
CA ILE A 166 7.62 1.76 13.91
C ILE A 166 6.10 1.90 13.80
N LEU A 167 5.36 0.90 14.24
CA LEU A 167 3.89 0.94 14.19
C LEU A 167 3.30 1.96 15.19
N ASP A 168 3.89 2.10 16.37
CA ASP A 168 3.48 3.13 17.34
C ASP A 168 3.78 4.55 16.81
N GLU A 169 4.92 4.75 16.14
CA GLU A 169 5.23 6.03 15.47
C GLU A 169 4.22 6.32 14.36
N PHE A 170 3.89 5.32 13.53
CA PHE A 170 2.91 5.46 12.46
C PHE A 170 1.51 5.77 13.03
N TYR A 171 1.08 5.06 14.07
CA TYR A 171 -0.18 5.29 14.75
C TYR A 171 -0.29 6.71 15.33
N SER A 172 0.76 7.16 16.03
CA SER A 172 0.81 8.52 16.57
C SER A 172 0.66 9.58 15.46
N LYS A 173 1.28 9.35 14.30
CA LYS A 173 1.17 10.27 13.17
C LYS A 173 -0.23 10.25 12.55
N ILE A 174 -0.88 9.08 12.38
CA ILE A 174 -2.27 9.01 11.87
C ILE A 174 -3.22 9.80 12.77
N SER A 175 -3.10 9.63 14.08
CA SER A 175 -3.99 10.28 15.06
C SER A 175 -3.88 11.81 15.03
N ASN A 176 -2.73 12.34 14.62
CA ASN A 176 -2.45 13.78 14.47
C ASN A 176 -2.71 14.32 13.05
N TYR A 177 -2.99 13.45 12.08
CA TYR A 177 -3.32 13.87 10.71
C TYR A 177 -4.76 14.37 10.65
N SER A 178 -4.91 15.63 10.26
CA SER A 178 -6.21 16.31 10.09
C SER A 178 -6.94 15.87 8.85
#